data_d9f6491a3c16f69a5364cd741ffa27e7
#
_entry.id   d9f6491a3c16f69a5364cd741ffa27e7
#
_cell.length_a   1.000
_cell.length_b   1.000
_cell.length_c   1.000
_cell.angle_alpha   90.00
_cell.angle_beta   90.00
_cell.angle_gamma   90.00
#
_symmetry.space_group_name_H-M   'P 1'
#
loop_
_entity.id
_entity.type
_entity.pdbx_description
1 polymer ?
#
loop_
_entity_poly.entity_id
_entity_poly.type
_entity_poly.pdbx_seq_one_letter_code
_entity_poly.pdbx_strand_id
1 'polypeptide(L)'
;GTKDILMETGRKRVLGQSLDKIMLPDFADPTVGEMKRQARRGAIRQSAMVPTVLPLQIVTIGQVAIVCCPGEFTTTSGQRLRQMVAERLKGRGIQHVLICTYCNDYMGYVTTNEEYQLQAYEGGHTIFGQWTLAAFQTRFASLADELLKPAAGRQHDRTTQPTPAPADEL
;
A
#
# COMPACT_ATOMS: atom_id res chain seq x y z
N GLY A 1 10.44 -1.20 5.59
CA GLY A 1 11.11 -1.84 4.45
C GLY A 1 10.19 -2.85 3.77
N THR A 2 10.58 -3.33 2.62
CA THR A 2 9.88 -4.37 1.86
C THR A 2 10.35 -5.76 2.29
N LYS A 3 9.51 -6.78 2.04
CA LYS A 3 9.90 -8.19 2.20
C LYS A 3 10.90 -8.59 1.12
N ASP A 4 11.78 -9.53 1.44
CA ASP A 4 12.69 -10.16 0.48
C ASP A 4 12.07 -11.40 -0.21
N ILE A 5 11.08 -12.03 0.43
CA ILE A 5 10.41 -13.21 -0.11
C ILE A 5 8.98 -12.85 -0.49
N LEU A 6 8.71 -12.84 -1.80
CA LEU A 6 7.40 -12.52 -2.38
C LEU A 6 6.81 -13.78 -3.02
N MET A 7 6.34 -14.69 -2.18
CA MET A 7 5.67 -15.93 -2.62
C MET A 7 4.81 -16.50 -1.48
N GLU A 8 3.95 -17.43 -1.82
CA GLU A 8 3.21 -18.20 -0.85
C GLU A 8 4.17 -19.09 -0.02
N THR A 9 4.37 -18.71 1.21
CA THR A 9 5.20 -19.47 2.14
C THR A 9 4.39 -20.26 3.15
N GLY A 10 3.09 -19.95 3.27
CA GLY A 10 2.22 -20.47 4.30
C GLY A 10 2.74 -20.11 5.70
N ARG A 11 2.35 -20.88 6.70
CA ARG A 11 2.83 -20.71 8.08
C ARG A 11 4.19 -21.35 8.35
N LYS A 12 4.99 -21.60 7.31
CA LYS A 12 6.31 -22.22 7.45
C LYS A 12 7.25 -21.33 8.24
N ARG A 13 8.06 -21.98 9.07
CA ARG A 13 9.09 -21.31 9.86
C ARG A 13 10.44 -21.95 9.64
N VAL A 14 11.49 -21.16 9.62
CA VAL A 14 12.89 -21.60 9.59
C VAL A 14 13.59 -21.02 10.81
N LEU A 15 14.23 -21.87 11.60
CA LEU A 15 14.87 -21.47 12.86
C LEU A 15 13.95 -20.68 13.80
N GLY A 16 12.65 -21.01 13.82
CA GLY A 16 11.65 -20.35 14.65
C GLY A 16 11.11 -19.02 14.10
N GLN A 17 11.67 -18.51 13.00
CA GLN A 17 11.20 -17.29 12.35
C GLN A 17 10.27 -17.59 11.18
N SER A 18 9.25 -16.76 10.99
CA SER A 18 8.40 -16.78 9.81
C SER A 18 9.21 -16.34 8.59
N LEU A 19 8.98 -16.99 7.42
CA LEU A 19 9.70 -16.68 6.20
C LEU A 19 9.50 -15.24 5.70
N ASP A 20 8.38 -14.62 6.03
CA ASP A 20 8.14 -13.20 5.71
C ASP A 20 9.09 -12.22 6.42
N LYS A 21 9.79 -12.68 7.45
CA LYS A 21 10.75 -11.89 8.23
C LYS A 21 12.20 -12.20 7.92
N ILE A 22 12.45 -13.17 7.05
CA ILE A 22 13.81 -13.55 6.68
C ILE A 22 14.29 -12.62 5.57
N MET A 23 15.43 -11.98 5.79
CA MET A 23 16.16 -11.28 4.75
C MET A 23 17.08 -12.29 4.05
N LEU A 24 16.91 -12.42 2.74
CA LEU A 24 17.73 -13.30 1.92
C LEU A 24 19.10 -12.64 1.66
N PRO A 25 20.18 -13.42 1.73
CA PRO A 25 21.46 -12.94 1.21
C PRO A 25 21.37 -12.72 -0.30
N ASP A 26 22.12 -11.73 -0.81
CA ASP A 26 22.06 -11.28 -2.22
C ASP A 26 22.28 -12.38 -3.26
N PHE A 27 22.93 -13.49 -2.86
CA PHE A 27 23.17 -14.62 -3.75
C PHE A 27 21.99 -15.61 -3.82
N ALA A 28 21.06 -15.56 -2.87
CA ALA A 28 19.92 -16.50 -2.80
C ALA A 28 18.88 -16.24 -3.87
N ASP A 29 18.72 -14.98 -4.27
CA ASP A 29 17.94 -14.58 -5.43
C ASP A 29 18.78 -13.61 -6.28
N PRO A 30 19.31 -14.07 -7.43
CA PRO A 30 20.17 -13.24 -8.28
C PRO A 30 19.49 -11.94 -8.74
N THR A 31 18.18 -11.94 -8.97
CA THR A 31 17.42 -10.76 -9.40
C THR A 31 17.35 -9.73 -8.29
N VAL A 32 16.92 -10.14 -7.10
CA VAL A 32 16.87 -9.28 -5.91
C VAL A 32 18.27 -8.80 -5.53
N GLY A 33 19.26 -9.67 -5.61
CA GLY A 33 20.66 -9.34 -5.35
C GLY A 33 21.21 -8.28 -6.31
N GLU A 34 20.89 -8.39 -7.63
CA GLU A 34 21.28 -7.39 -8.62
C GLU A 34 20.57 -6.06 -8.37
N MET A 35 19.28 -6.07 -8.11
CA MET A 35 18.51 -4.86 -7.79
C MET A 35 19.10 -4.13 -6.56
N LYS A 36 19.41 -4.85 -5.49
CA LYS A 36 20.06 -4.28 -4.31
C LYS A 36 21.42 -3.68 -4.63
N ARG A 37 22.19 -4.30 -5.55
CA ARG A 37 23.48 -3.76 -6.02
C ARG A 37 23.30 -2.49 -6.83
N GLN A 38 22.36 -2.45 -7.76
CA GLN A 38 22.07 -1.27 -8.57
C GLN A 38 21.56 -0.12 -7.71
N ALA A 39 20.72 -0.39 -6.74
CA ALA A 39 20.26 0.62 -5.77
C ALA A 39 21.43 1.19 -4.96
N ARG A 40 22.35 0.33 -4.47
CA ARG A 40 23.56 0.78 -3.74
C ARG A 40 24.52 1.62 -4.60
N ARG A 41 24.57 1.37 -5.90
CA ARG A 41 25.38 2.14 -6.87
C ARG A 41 24.71 3.44 -7.31
N GLY A 42 23.45 3.66 -6.91
CA GLY A 42 22.67 4.82 -7.33
C GLY A 42 22.21 4.76 -8.79
N ALA A 43 22.35 3.61 -9.46
CA ALA A 43 21.88 3.39 -10.82
C ALA A 43 20.35 3.26 -10.86
N ILE A 44 19.75 2.70 -9.80
CA ILE A 44 18.31 2.69 -9.57
C ILE A 44 18.07 3.65 -8.40
N ARG A 45 17.42 4.77 -8.64
CA ARG A 45 17.16 5.79 -7.60
C ARG A 45 16.04 5.39 -6.65
N GLN A 46 15.18 4.46 -7.07
CA GLN A 46 14.18 3.80 -6.22
C GLN A 46 14.23 2.31 -6.47
N SER A 47 13.69 1.52 -5.53
CA SER A 47 13.30 0.16 -5.84
C SER A 47 12.27 0.24 -6.97
N ALA A 48 12.73 0.09 -8.20
CA ALA A 48 11.92 0.26 -9.42
C ALA A 48 10.71 -0.68 -9.47
N MET A 49 10.70 -1.75 -8.66
CA MET A 49 9.61 -2.72 -8.63
C MET A 49 8.41 -2.29 -7.79
N VAL A 50 8.59 -1.38 -6.83
CA VAL A 50 7.48 -1.01 -5.93
C VAL A 50 7.59 0.44 -5.53
N PRO A 51 6.60 1.27 -5.87
CA PRO A 51 6.58 2.66 -5.46
C PRO A 51 6.49 2.77 -3.94
N THR A 52 7.29 3.67 -3.37
CA THR A 52 7.30 3.97 -1.92
C THR A 52 6.55 5.25 -1.59
N VAL A 53 6.27 6.08 -2.58
CA VAL A 53 5.43 7.28 -2.49
C VAL A 53 4.19 7.04 -3.32
N LEU A 54 3.05 6.98 -2.66
CA LEU A 54 1.78 6.54 -3.25
C LEU A 54 0.74 7.67 -3.18
N PRO A 55 0.12 8.03 -4.32
CA PRO A 55 -0.96 9.00 -4.35
C PRO A 55 -2.24 8.40 -3.75
N LEU A 56 -2.76 9.00 -2.69
CA LEU A 56 -4.02 8.61 -2.08
C LEU A 56 -5.07 9.69 -2.32
N GLN A 57 -6.27 9.28 -2.71
CA GLN A 57 -7.37 10.20 -2.99
C GLN A 57 -8.70 9.71 -2.44
N ILE A 58 -9.54 10.66 -2.02
CA ILE A 58 -10.98 10.45 -1.85
C ILE A 58 -11.68 11.48 -2.71
N VAL A 59 -12.45 11.01 -3.70
CA VAL A 59 -13.26 11.85 -4.58
C VAL A 59 -14.71 11.75 -4.14
N THR A 60 -15.41 12.87 -4.02
CA THR A 60 -16.84 12.88 -3.69
C THR A 60 -17.68 13.42 -4.84
N ILE A 61 -18.75 12.70 -5.19
CA ILE A 61 -19.73 13.07 -6.21
C ILE A 61 -21.12 12.93 -5.59
N GLY A 62 -21.75 14.02 -5.25
CA GLY A 62 -23.02 14.00 -4.52
C GLY A 62 -22.89 13.21 -3.20
N GLN A 63 -23.65 12.12 -3.06
CA GLN A 63 -23.67 11.28 -1.88
C GLN A 63 -22.68 10.08 -1.94
N VAL A 64 -21.85 10.03 -2.98
CA VAL A 64 -20.88 8.95 -3.20
C VAL A 64 -19.48 9.43 -2.89
N ALA A 65 -18.72 8.64 -2.14
CA ALA A 65 -17.27 8.79 -1.98
C ALA A 65 -16.55 7.62 -2.67
N ILE A 66 -15.58 7.93 -3.50
CA ILE A 66 -14.70 6.96 -4.16
C ILE A 66 -13.34 7.05 -3.49
N VAL A 67 -12.89 5.96 -2.88
CA VAL A 67 -11.61 5.83 -2.22
C VAL A 67 -10.64 5.19 -3.20
N CYS A 68 -9.70 5.97 -3.71
CA CYS A 68 -8.73 5.56 -4.72
C CYS A 68 -7.49 4.95 -4.05
N CYS A 69 -7.31 3.65 -4.26
CA CYS A 69 -6.30 2.83 -3.58
C CYS A 69 -5.24 2.33 -4.58
N PRO A 70 -3.94 2.64 -4.37
CA PRO A 70 -2.86 2.24 -5.28
C PRO A 70 -2.35 0.82 -5.00
N GLY A 71 -3.23 -0.17 -5.04
CA GLY A 71 -2.89 -1.58 -4.77
C GLY A 71 -4.08 -2.51 -4.86
N GLU A 72 -3.83 -3.79 -4.63
CA GLU A 72 -4.85 -4.84 -4.62
C GLU A 72 -5.32 -5.13 -3.20
N PHE A 73 -6.49 -4.64 -2.84
CA PHE A 73 -7.07 -4.90 -1.53
C PHE A 73 -7.85 -6.21 -1.55
N THR A 74 -7.60 -7.09 -0.58
CA THR A 74 -8.48 -8.24 -0.37
C THR A 74 -9.90 -7.77 -0.03
N THR A 75 -10.88 -8.61 -0.24
CA THR A 75 -12.28 -8.28 0.07
C THR A 75 -12.42 -7.78 1.52
N THR A 76 -11.81 -8.46 2.48
CA THR A 76 -11.91 -8.09 3.89
C THR A 76 -11.17 -6.79 4.20
N SER A 77 -9.99 -6.58 3.63
CA SER A 77 -9.24 -5.33 3.82
C SER A 77 -9.99 -4.13 3.21
N GLY A 78 -10.57 -4.31 2.02
CA GLY A 78 -11.42 -3.31 1.37
C GLY A 78 -12.68 -2.99 2.17
N GLN A 79 -13.34 -4.00 2.74
CA GLN A 79 -14.51 -3.80 3.61
C GLN A 79 -14.17 -3.01 4.87
N ARG A 80 -13.06 -3.32 5.54
CA ARG A 80 -12.59 -2.60 6.73
C ARG A 80 -12.26 -1.14 6.42
N LEU A 81 -11.58 -0.89 5.29
CA LEU A 81 -11.28 0.47 4.84
C LEU A 81 -12.57 1.23 4.50
N ARG A 82 -13.48 0.63 3.75
CA ARG A 82 -14.77 1.21 3.38
C ARG A 82 -15.59 1.60 4.60
N GLN A 83 -15.70 0.69 5.58
CA GLN A 83 -16.45 0.94 6.81
C GLN A 83 -15.89 2.13 7.58
N MET A 84 -14.57 2.19 7.74
CA MET A 84 -13.88 3.28 8.43
C MET A 84 -14.12 4.64 7.75
N VAL A 85 -14.02 4.70 6.42
CA VAL A 85 -14.26 5.95 5.67
C VAL A 85 -15.74 6.34 5.73
N ALA A 86 -16.66 5.38 5.57
CA ALA A 86 -18.08 5.63 5.66
C ALA A 86 -18.49 6.23 7.02
N GLU A 87 -17.94 5.67 8.11
CA GLU A 87 -18.22 6.17 9.45
C GLU A 87 -17.75 7.62 9.62
N ARG A 88 -16.55 7.96 9.13
CA ARG A 88 -16.02 9.31 9.22
C ARG A 88 -16.77 10.33 8.37
N LEU A 89 -17.26 9.94 7.20
CA LEU A 89 -17.94 10.83 6.27
C LEU A 89 -19.47 10.91 6.46
N LYS A 90 -20.05 10.25 7.47
CA LYS A 90 -21.49 10.35 7.78
C LYS A 90 -21.97 11.80 7.91
N GLY A 91 -21.21 12.64 8.62
CA GLY A 91 -21.54 14.05 8.83
C GLY A 91 -21.52 14.91 7.57
N ARG A 92 -20.99 14.39 6.45
CA ARG A 92 -20.92 15.07 5.15
C ARG A 92 -22.07 14.67 4.21
N GLY A 93 -22.98 13.82 4.65
CA GLY A 93 -24.10 13.33 3.81
C GLY A 93 -23.67 12.26 2.79
N ILE A 94 -22.49 11.65 2.97
CA ILE A 94 -22.07 10.51 2.16
C ILE A 94 -22.86 9.27 2.56
N GLN A 95 -23.53 8.66 1.60
CA GLN A 95 -24.35 7.45 1.80
C GLN A 95 -23.66 6.19 1.24
N HIS A 96 -22.81 6.37 0.23
CA HIS A 96 -22.15 5.27 -0.45
C HIS A 96 -20.64 5.51 -0.50
N VAL A 97 -19.87 4.52 -0.08
CA VAL A 97 -18.42 4.51 -0.20
C VAL A 97 -18.01 3.34 -1.08
N LEU A 98 -17.28 3.64 -2.15
CA LEU A 98 -16.72 2.69 -3.08
C LEU A 98 -15.21 2.63 -2.90
N ILE A 99 -14.65 1.42 -2.82
CA ILE A 99 -13.20 1.21 -2.88
C ILE A 99 -12.84 0.95 -4.34
N CYS A 100 -12.00 1.83 -4.89
CA CYS A 100 -11.47 1.70 -6.24
C CYS A 100 -10.00 1.33 -6.13
N THR A 101 -9.68 0.07 -6.41
CA THR A 101 -8.31 -0.46 -6.38
C THR A 101 -7.60 -0.16 -7.69
N TYR A 102 -6.28 -0.37 -7.73
CA TYR A 102 -5.41 -0.08 -8.89
C TYR A 102 -5.44 1.38 -9.35
N CYS A 103 -5.76 2.31 -8.44
CA CYS A 103 -5.83 3.73 -8.76
C CYS A 103 -4.50 4.43 -8.54
N ASN A 104 -4.09 5.23 -9.52
CA ASN A 104 -2.98 6.19 -9.47
C ASN A 104 -1.58 5.55 -9.40
N ASP A 105 -1.43 4.33 -8.93
CA ASP A 105 -0.19 3.58 -8.86
C ASP A 105 -0.47 2.13 -8.43
N TYR A 106 0.59 1.31 -8.33
CA TYR A 106 0.46 -0.07 -7.92
C TYR A 106 1.60 -0.50 -6.98
N MET A 107 1.24 -0.85 -5.74
CA MET A 107 2.21 -1.23 -4.71
C MET A 107 2.10 -2.69 -4.25
N GLY A 108 1.36 -3.53 -4.96
CA GLY A 108 1.10 -4.92 -4.61
C GLY A 108 -0.16 -5.11 -3.76
N TYR A 109 -0.22 -6.21 -3.04
CA TYR A 109 -1.38 -6.58 -2.24
C TYR A 109 -1.49 -5.82 -0.93
N VAL A 110 -2.74 -5.64 -0.48
CA VAL A 110 -3.09 -5.12 0.85
C VAL A 110 -4.05 -6.08 1.50
N THR A 111 -3.57 -6.78 2.50
CA THR A 111 -4.32 -7.77 3.29
C THR A 111 -4.62 -7.26 4.69
N THR A 112 -5.56 -7.88 5.37
CA THR A 112 -5.68 -7.74 6.82
C THR A 112 -4.47 -8.40 7.50
N ASN A 113 -4.23 -8.07 8.78
CA ASN A 113 -3.15 -8.72 9.53
C ASN A 113 -3.38 -10.24 9.64
N GLU A 114 -4.62 -10.65 9.81
CA GLU A 114 -5.00 -12.06 9.91
C GLU A 114 -4.71 -12.82 8.62
N GLU A 115 -5.08 -12.26 7.48
CA GLU A 115 -4.76 -12.82 6.16
C GLU A 115 -3.25 -12.85 5.92
N TYR A 116 -2.54 -11.77 6.31
CA TYR A 116 -1.08 -11.72 6.21
C TYR A 116 -0.39 -12.85 6.97
N GLN A 117 -0.85 -13.16 8.20
CA GLN A 117 -0.23 -14.23 9.00
C GLN A 117 -0.35 -15.63 8.36
N LEU A 118 -1.28 -15.82 7.46
CA LEU A 118 -1.42 -17.08 6.72
C LEU A 118 -0.34 -17.25 5.65
N GLN A 119 0.24 -16.16 5.15
CA GLN A 119 1.21 -16.17 4.05
C GLN A 119 0.74 -17.02 2.85
N ALA A 120 -0.58 -17.00 2.58
CA ALA A 120 -1.16 -17.45 1.33
C ALA A 120 -0.83 -16.45 0.22
N TYR A 121 -1.40 -16.58 -0.97
CA TYR A 121 -1.01 -15.79 -2.15
C TYR A 121 -0.96 -14.29 -1.87
N GLU A 122 -2.06 -13.67 -1.43
CA GLU A 122 -2.12 -12.23 -1.18
C GLU A 122 -1.21 -11.81 -0.01
N GLY A 123 -1.22 -12.58 1.08
CA GLY A 123 -0.34 -12.32 2.24
C GLY A 123 1.13 -12.47 1.87
N GLY A 124 1.46 -13.48 1.07
CA GLY A 124 2.80 -13.68 0.52
C GLY A 124 3.28 -12.48 -0.31
N HIS A 125 2.38 -11.87 -1.09
CA HIS A 125 2.66 -10.72 -1.97
C HIS A 125 2.32 -9.36 -1.35
N THR A 126 2.00 -9.28 -0.07
CA THR A 126 1.87 -8.00 0.66
C THR A 126 3.26 -7.48 1.03
N ILE A 127 3.84 -6.70 0.13
CA ILE A 127 5.25 -6.32 0.08
C ILE A 127 5.71 -5.56 1.32
N PHE A 128 4.88 -4.65 1.83
CA PHE A 128 5.20 -3.81 2.99
C PHE A 128 4.82 -4.43 4.34
N GLY A 129 4.33 -5.67 4.32
CA GLY A 129 4.13 -6.47 5.53
C GLY A 129 2.79 -6.25 6.23
N GLN A 130 2.69 -6.81 7.42
CA GLN A 130 1.45 -7.00 8.18
C GLN A 130 0.69 -5.71 8.55
N TRP A 131 1.35 -4.55 8.52
CA TRP A 131 0.77 -3.26 8.93
C TRP A 131 0.30 -2.41 7.74
N THR A 132 0.36 -2.94 6.52
CA THR A 132 0.02 -2.20 5.30
C THR A 132 -1.40 -1.64 5.35
N LEU A 133 -2.40 -2.45 5.69
CA LEU A 133 -3.78 -1.98 5.83
C LEU A 133 -3.92 -0.89 6.89
N ALA A 134 -3.28 -1.06 8.05
CA ALA A 134 -3.34 -0.08 9.14
C ALA A 134 -2.75 1.29 8.72
N ALA A 135 -1.66 1.28 7.93
CA ALA A 135 -1.09 2.49 7.37
C ALA A 135 -2.07 3.18 6.41
N PHE A 136 -2.70 2.43 5.49
CA PHE A 136 -3.74 2.96 4.61
C PHE A 136 -4.93 3.53 5.39
N GLN A 137 -5.43 2.80 6.39
CA GLN A 137 -6.52 3.28 7.23
C GLN A 137 -6.17 4.60 7.93
N THR A 138 -4.97 4.73 8.47
CA THR A 138 -4.50 5.97 9.12
C THR A 138 -4.49 7.14 8.13
N ARG A 139 -3.96 6.93 6.93
CA ARG A 139 -3.87 8.00 5.92
C ARG A 139 -5.23 8.36 5.34
N PHE A 140 -6.06 7.39 5.01
CA PHE A 140 -7.43 7.66 4.54
C PHE A 140 -8.33 8.26 5.61
N ALA A 141 -8.10 7.94 6.89
CA ALA A 141 -8.76 8.61 8.00
C ALA A 141 -8.44 10.12 7.99
N SER A 142 -7.15 10.46 7.88
CA SER A 142 -6.72 11.87 7.79
C SER A 142 -7.32 12.58 6.57
N LEU A 143 -7.37 11.92 5.40
CA LEU A 143 -8.00 12.49 4.20
C LEU A 143 -9.51 12.70 4.38
N ALA A 144 -10.20 11.75 5.03
CA ALA A 144 -11.62 11.89 5.33
C ALA A 144 -11.87 13.06 6.30
N ASP A 145 -11.03 13.24 7.32
CA ASP A 145 -11.11 14.36 8.25
C ASP A 145 -10.88 15.71 7.54
N GLU A 146 -9.96 15.77 6.56
CA GLU A 146 -9.78 16.97 5.73
C GLU A 146 -11.02 17.28 4.88
N LEU A 147 -11.72 16.26 4.38
CA LEU A 147 -12.96 16.45 3.63
C LEU A 147 -14.10 17.05 4.48
N LEU A 148 -14.08 16.87 5.79
CA LEU A 148 -15.08 17.49 6.67
C LEU A 148 -14.88 19.00 6.81
N LYS A 149 -13.69 19.51 6.53
CA LYS A 149 -13.39 20.94 6.59
C LYS A 149 -13.92 21.68 5.34
N PRO A 150 -14.20 22.99 5.45
CA PRO A 150 -14.41 23.85 4.28
C PRO A 150 -13.23 23.74 3.30
N ALA A 151 -13.51 23.84 2.00
CA ALA A 151 -12.50 23.64 0.96
C ALA A 151 -11.22 24.50 1.15
N ALA A 152 -11.40 25.78 1.53
CA ALA A 152 -10.29 26.69 1.78
C ALA A 152 -9.40 26.33 2.99
N GLY A 153 -9.91 25.49 3.91
CA GLY A 153 -9.18 25.08 5.12
C GLY A 153 -8.54 23.70 5.02
N ARG A 154 -8.67 23.03 3.88
CA ARG A 154 -8.12 21.68 3.70
C ARG A 154 -6.62 21.72 3.48
N GLN A 155 -5.94 20.79 4.13
CA GLN A 155 -4.51 20.60 3.97
C GLN A 155 -4.26 19.33 3.15
N HIS A 156 -3.37 19.45 2.19
CA HIS A 156 -2.91 18.33 1.35
C HIS A 156 -1.38 18.31 1.37
N ASP A 157 -0.80 17.15 1.47
CA ASP A 157 0.63 17.00 1.24
C ASP A 157 0.90 17.20 -0.26
N ARG A 158 1.63 18.26 -0.57
CA ARG A 158 2.07 18.60 -1.93
C ARG A 158 3.60 18.61 -2.07
N THR A 159 4.28 18.27 -0.99
CA THR A 159 5.76 18.33 -0.91
C THR A 159 6.38 16.98 -1.20
N THR A 160 5.68 15.90 -0.83
CA THR A 160 6.13 14.54 -1.09
C THR A 160 5.73 14.16 -2.51
N GLN A 161 6.72 14.04 -3.39
CA GLN A 161 6.51 13.67 -4.79
C GLN A 161 7.16 12.31 -5.07
N PRO A 162 6.55 11.45 -5.91
CA PRO A 162 7.23 10.28 -6.42
C PRO A 162 8.44 10.74 -7.25
N THR A 163 9.55 10.02 -7.11
CA THR A 163 10.71 10.28 -7.96
C THR A 163 10.41 9.77 -9.36
N PRO A 164 10.46 10.60 -10.42
CA PRO A 164 10.26 10.13 -11.78
C PRO A 164 11.30 9.05 -12.13
N ALA A 165 10.88 8.06 -12.91
CA ALA A 165 11.84 7.13 -13.50
C ALA A 165 12.85 7.92 -14.35
N PRO A 166 14.15 7.55 -14.33
CA PRO A 166 15.13 8.11 -15.25
C PRO A 166 14.68 7.91 -16.70
N ALA A 167 15.01 8.87 -17.58
CA ALA A 167 14.57 8.84 -18.99
C ALA A 167 15.13 7.61 -19.76
N ASP A 168 16.21 7.02 -19.28
CA ASP A 168 16.82 5.82 -19.84
C ASP A 168 16.20 4.52 -19.29
N GLU A 169 15.27 4.60 -18.34
CA GLU A 169 14.47 3.47 -17.85
C GLU A 169 13.06 3.44 -18.45
N LEU A 170 12.71 4.42 -19.29
CA LEU A 170 11.44 4.54 -20.02
C LEU A 170 11.60 4.04 -21.47
#